data_a719e80bb2d992ddcfba9f910ee6d002
#
_entry.id   a719e80bb2d992ddcfba9f910ee6d002
#
_cell.length_a   1.000
_cell.length_b   1.000
_cell.length_c   1.000
_cell.angle_alpha   90.00
_cell.angle_beta   90.00
_cell.angle_gamma   90.00
#
_symmetry.space_group_name_H-M   'P 1'
#
loop_
_entity.id
_entity.type
_entity.pdbx_description
1 polymer ?
#
loop_
_entity_poly.entity_id
_entity_poly.type
_entity_poly.pdbx_seq_one_letter_code
_entity_poly.pdbx_strand_id
1 'polypeptide(L)'
;MSEYTVSQIFPSDRRASCQMDELLSAEGIRRDANLDYSCGMYDDEMNMIATGSCFGNTLRCMAVSSEHQGEGLMNEIVTHLV
;
A
#
# COMPACT_ATOMS: atom_id res chain seq x y z
N MET A 1 -12.55 7.53 -15.95
CA MET A 1 -12.22 7.73 -14.54
C MET A 1 -11.89 6.38 -13.92
N SER A 2 -10.67 6.18 -13.49
CA SER A 2 -10.33 4.93 -12.85
C SER A 2 -10.66 5.01 -11.36
N GLU A 3 -11.40 4.03 -10.89
CA GLU A 3 -11.72 3.92 -9.48
C GLU A 3 -10.84 2.83 -8.87
N TYR A 4 -10.26 3.15 -7.75
CA TYR A 4 -9.39 2.22 -7.04
C TYR A 4 -10.05 1.84 -5.72
N THR A 5 -9.79 0.62 -5.28
CA THR A 5 -10.31 0.12 -4.02
C THR A 5 -9.20 0.12 -2.98
N VAL A 6 -9.45 0.74 -1.83
CA VAL A 6 -8.51 0.72 -0.70
C VAL A 6 -9.02 -0.30 0.31
N SER A 7 -8.14 -1.19 0.74
CA SER A 7 -8.50 -2.27 1.64
C SER A 7 -7.37 -2.51 2.65
N GLN A 8 -7.74 -2.89 3.87
CA GLN A 8 -6.78 -3.24 4.89
C GLN A 8 -6.08 -4.55 4.52
N ILE A 9 -4.78 -4.60 4.76
CA ILE A 9 -4.00 -5.82 4.57
C ILE A 9 -3.84 -6.51 5.92
N PHE A 10 -4.37 -7.72 6.03
CA PHE A 10 -4.25 -8.51 7.26
C PHE A 10 -3.02 -9.41 7.19
N PRO A 11 -2.36 -9.67 8.32
CA PRO A 11 -1.20 -10.58 8.33
C PRO A 11 -1.51 -11.98 7.81
N SER A 12 -2.76 -12.41 7.93
CA SER A 12 -3.20 -13.72 7.44
C SER A 12 -3.46 -13.75 5.94
N ASP A 13 -3.55 -12.59 5.29
CA ASP A 13 -3.78 -12.51 3.86
C ASP A 13 -2.45 -12.60 3.13
N ARG A 14 -2.09 -13.81 2.73
CA ARG A 14 -0.80 -14.07 2.07
C ARG A 14 -0.69 -13.41 0.72
N ARG A 15 -1.79 -13.36 -0.03
CA ARG A 15 -1.78 -12.78 -1.37
C ARG A 15 -1.52 -11.28 -1.30
N ALA A 16 -2.24 -10.59 -0.43
CA ALA A 16 -2.05 -9.15 -0.26
C ALA A 16 -0.67 -8.84 0.30
N SER A 17 -0.20 -9.61 1.28
CA SER A 17 1.14 -9.45 1.83
C SER A 17 2.21 -9.65 0.77
N CYS A 18 2.06 -10.65 -0.08
CA CYS A 18 3.01 -10.91 -1.15
C CYS A 18 3.05 -9.76 -2.15
N GLN A 19 1.89 -9.25 -2.55
CA GLN A 19 1.81 -8.10 -3.44
C GLN A 19 2.44 -6.85 -2.81
N MET A 20 2.22 -6.64 -1.53
CA MET A 20 2.83 -5.53 -0.80
C MET A 20 4.35 -5.64 -0.80
N ASP A 21 4.88 -6.83 -0.51
CA ASP A 21 6.31 -7.06 -0.52
C ASP A 21 6.92 -6.83 -1.90
N GLU A 22 6.25 -7.29 -2.94
CA GLU A 22 6.72 -7.09 -4.31
C GLU A 22 6.74 -5.60 -4.67
N LEU A 23 5.69 -4.88 -4.32
CA LEU A 23 5.61 -3.45 -4.60
C LEU A 23 6.70 -2.69 -3.85
N LEU A 24 6.87 -2.95 -2.56
CA LEU A 24 7.89 -2.29 -1.76
C LEU A 24 9.29 -2.59 -2.30
N SER A 25 9.55 -3.84 -2.67
CA SER A 25 10.83 -4.24 -3.22
C SER A 25 11.11 -3.54 -4.55
N ALA A 26 10.10 -3.43 -5.40
CA ALA A 26 10.24 -2.75 -6.69
C ALA A 26 10.58 -1.26 -6.52
N GLU A 27 10.09 -0.63 -5.45
CA GLU A 27 10.37 0.77 -5.15
C GLU A 27 11.58 0.96 -4.22
N GLY A 28 12.28 -0.12 -3.89
CA GLY A 28 13.46 -0.06 -3.05
C GLY A 28 13.17 0.21 -1.58
N ILE A 29 11.97 -0.08 -1.13
CA ILE A 29 11.54 0.15 0.25
C ILE A 29 11.52 -1.17 1.01
N ARG A 30 12.10 -1.18 2.20
CA ARG A 30 12.13 -2.36 3.04
C ARG A 30 10.88 -2.41 3.91
N ARG A 31 10.22 -3.57 3.94
CA ARG A 31 9.06 -3.75 4.78
C ARG A 31 9.47 -3.83 6.26
N ASP A 32 8.75 -3.08 7.08
CA ASP A 32 8.95 -3.09 8.52
C ASP A 32 8.10 -4.21 9.13
N ALA A 33 8.70 -5.04 9.98
CA ALA A 33 8.02 -6.18 10.60
C ALA A 33 7.05 -5.77 11.71
N ASN A 34 7.17 -4.56 12.24
CA ASN A 34 6.41 -4.12 13.42
C ASN A 34 5.31 -3.12 13.07
N LEU A 35 4.59 -3.36 11.98
CA LEU A 35 3.52 -2.44 11.55
C LEU A 35 2.23 -2.74 12.30
N ASP A 36 1.56 -1.69 12.78
CA ASP A 36 0.26 -1.79 13.44
C ASP A 36 -0.88 -1.96 12.46
N TYR A 37 -0.79 -1.28 11.32
CA TYR A 37 -1.85 -1.26 10.34
C TYR A 37 -1.24 -1.10 8.94
N SER A 38 -1.76 -1.85 8.00
CA SER A 38 -1.33 -1.75 6.61
C SER A 38 -2.57 -1.74 5.72
N CYS A 39 -2.50 -0.99 4.63
CA CYS A 39 -3.55 -0.98 3.62
C CYS A 39 -2.93 -1.00 2.24
N GLY A 40 -3.71 -1.46 1.28
CA GLY A 40 -3.31 -1.47 -0.12
C GLY A 40 -4.41 -0.88 -0.99
N MET A 41 -4.00 -0.30 -2.09
CA MET A 41 -4.91 0.21 -3.09
C MET A 41 -4.83 -0.68 -4.33
N TYR A 42 -5.97 -1.10 -4.83
CA TYR A 42 -6.06 -2.06 -5.94
C TYR A 42 -6.79 -1.44 -7.12
N ASP A 43 -6.37 -1.85 -8.32
CA ASP A 43 -7.07 -1.45 -9.54
C ASP A 43 -8.25 -2.40 -9.82
N ASP A 44 -8.89 -2.26 -10.99
CA ASP A 44 -10.03 -3.07 -11.38
C ASP A 44 -9.70 -4.56 -11.51
N GLU A 45 -8.44 -4.87 -11.73
CA GLU A 45 -7.98 -6.24 -11.88
C GLU A 45 -7.43 -6.82 -10.59
N MET A 46 -7.59 -6.10 -9.48
CA MET A 46 -7.11 -6.51 -8.15
C MET A 46 -5.60 -6.54 -8.04
N ASN A 47 -4.92 -5.76 -8.87
CA ASN A 47 -3.48 -5.56 -8.74
C ASN A 47 -3.21 -4.45 -7.73
N MET A 48 -2.31 -4.68 -6.79
CA MET A 48 -1.93 -3.66 -5.82
C MET A 48 -1.08 -2.60 -6.50
N ILE A 49 -1.59 -1.38 -6.57
CA ILE A 49 -0.91 -0.27 -7.23
C ILE A 49 -0.28 0.70 -6.23
N ALA A 50 -0.69 0.64 -4.98
CA ALA A 50 -0.12 1.46 -3.92
C ALA A 50 -0.31 0.77 -2.59
N THR A 51 0.53 1.09 -1.63
CA THR A 51 0.42 0.56 -0.28
C THR A 51 0.90 1.59 0.72
N GLY A 52 0.39 1.48 1.94
CA GLY A 52 0.82 2.33 3.05
C GLY A 52 0.60 1.61 4.36
N SER A 53 1.42 1.95 5.34
CA SER A 53 1.37 1.31 6.65
C SER A 53 1.63 2.34 7.72
N CYS A 54 1.27 2.02 8.96
CA CYS A 54 1.60 2.87 10.08
C CYS A 54 2.06 2.06 11.28
N PHE A 55 2.87 2.70 12.11
CA PHE A 55 3.33 2.16 13.38
C PHE A 55 3.18 3.28 14.41
N GLY A 56 2.23 3.13 15.33
CA GLY A 56 1.88 4.21 16.24
C GLY A 56 1.39 5.43 15.45
N ASN A 57 2.07 6.56 15.59
CA ASN A 57 1.74 7.79 14.89
C ASN A 57 2.60 8.03 13.64
N THR A 58 3.39 7.03 13.23
CA THR A 58 4.34 7.19 12.13
C THR A 58 3.85 6.41 10.90
N LEU A 59 3.80 7.08 9.76
CA LEU A 59 3.51 6.42 8.48
C LEU A 59 4.79 5.78 7.95
N ARG A 60 4.71 4.53 7.53
CA ARG A 60 5.87 3.76 7.10
C ARG A 60 5.50 2.89 5.89
N CYS A 61 6.52 2.43 5.19
CA CYS A 61 6.35 1.50 4.05
C CYS A 61 5.35 2.03 3.02
N MET A 62 5.43 3.33 2.74
CA MET A 62 4.56 3.98 1.75
C MET A 62 5.17 3.81 0.37
N ALA A 63 4.41 3.25 -0.55
CA ALA A 63 4.88 3.04 -1.92
C ALA A 63 3.74 3.15 -2.92
N VAL A 64 4.04 3.66 -4.09
CA VAL A 64 3.12 3.73 -5.22
C VAL A 64 3.83 3.14 -6.42
N SER A 65 3.15 2.26 -7.16
CA SER A 65 3.70 1.67 -8.37
C SER A 65 4.19 2.76 -9.33
N SER A 66 5.34 2.55 -9.96
CA SER A 66 5.92 3.53 -10.88
C SER A 66 4.98 3.88 -12.04
N GLU A 67 4.10 2.96 -12.41
CA GLU A 67 3.12 3.20 -13.47
C GLU A 67 2.00 4.15 -13.04
N HIS A 68 1.82 4.34 -11.74
CA HIS A 68 0.74 5.14 -11.18
C HIS A 68 1.23 6.34 -10.38
N GLN A 69 2.52 6.61 -10.39
CA GLN A 69 3.05 7.79 -9.71
C GLN A 69 2.58 9.04 -10.44
N GLY A 70 2.27 10.07 -9.66
CA GLY A 70 1.74 11.31 -10.21
C GLY A 70 0.23 11.39 -10.25
N GLU A 71 -0.49 10.33 -9.87
CA GLU A 71 -1.95 10.32 -9.83
C GLU A 71 -2.53 10.74 -8.47
N GLY A 72 -1.68 11.12 -7.53
CA GLY A 72 -2.14 11.55 -6.21
C GLY A 72 -2.54 10.40 -5.28
N LEU A 73 -2.15 9.17 -5.60
CA LEU A 73 -2.56 8.01 -4.82
C LEU A 73 -1.96 8.00 -3.43
N MET A 74 -0.77 8.55 -3.26
CA MET A 74 -0.14 8.63 -1.94
C MET A 74 -1.00 9.45 -0.98
N ASN A 75 -1.58 10.56 -1.45
CA ASN A 75 -2.46 11.39 -0.64
C ASN A 75 -3.72 10.64 -0.23
N GLU A 76 -4.26 9.83 -1.12
CA GLU A 76 -5.44 9.02 -0.80
C GLU A 76 -5.12 7.97 0.26
N ILE A 77 -3.96 7.33 0.17
CA ILE A 77 -3.53 6.34 1.17
C ILE A 77 -3.32 7.03 2.52
N VAL A 78 -2.67 8.18 2.55
CA VAL A 78 -2.45 8.92 3.80
C VAL A 78 -3.78 9.32 4.43
N THR A 79 -4.73 9.79 3.64
CA THR A 79 -6.06 10.14 4.13
C THR A 79 -6.77 8.93 4.74
N HIS A 80 -6.59 7.76 4.14
CA HIS A 80 -7.21 6.53 4.65
C HIS A 80 -6.56 6.09 5.97
N LEU A 81 -5.26 6.31 6.13
CA LEU A 81 -4.52 5.89 7.33
C LEU A 81 -4.71 6.85 8.52
N VAL A 82 -5.06 8.08 8.24
CA VAL A 82 -5.26 9.11 9.27
C VAL A 82 -6.76 9.24 9.69
#